data_48a4d79be753d024f1e80149839175dd
#
_entry.id   48a4d79be753d024f1e80149839175dd
#
_cell.length_a   1.000
_cell.length_b   1.000
_cell.length_c   1.000
_cell.angle_alpha   90.00
_cell.angle_beta   90.00
_cell.angle_gamma   90.00
#
_symmetry.space_group_name_H-M   'P 1'
#
loop_
_entity.id
_entity.type
_entity.pdbx_description
1 polymer ?
#
loop_
_entity_poly.entity_id
_entity_poly.type
_entity_poly.pdbx_seq_one_letter_code
_entity_poly.pdbx_strand_id
1 'polypeptide(L)'
;MTRPFAPPAAPRTLLVTADADLLDDLLRLGSAAGAEVEVAHDLSAARLRYGPAPLVLIGGDMVPGCLRARLPRRAGVVVVCRDSTDSRPWDYAQPLGAEHVALLPAAESWLVERLAGIGRASTAGTGRVLAVLGGRGGAGASVLAAGLAVTACRIRLRTLLVDADPLGGGADLLLGWEELRGLRWPQLARASGLV
;
A
#
# COMPACT_ATOMS: atom_id res chain seq x y z
N MET A 1 -1.58 20.80 28.66
CA MET A 1 -2.11 21.16 27.33
C MET A 1 -1.58 20.11 26.31
N THR A 2 -2.38 19.10 26.04
CA THR A 2 -2.03 18.02 25.10
C THR A 2 -2.27 18.54 23.68
N ARG A 3 -1.23 18.69 22.87
CA ARG A 3 -1.35 19.04 21.45
C ARG A 3 -2.27 18.01 20.78
N PRO A 4 -3.31 18.43 20.04
CA PRO A 4 -4.11 17.49 19.27
C PRO A 4 -3.20 16.77 18.27
N PHE A 5 -3.24 15.44 18.28
CA PHE A 5 -2.55 14.59 17.31
C PHE A 5 -3.18 14.87 15.94
N ALA A 6 -2.46 15.64 15.13
CA ALA A 6 -2.85 15.81 13.72
C ALA A 6 -2.73 14.44 13.03
N PRO A 7 -3.75 13.97 12.32
CA PRO A 7 -3.63 12.74 11.55
C PRO A 7 -2.46 12.87 10.57
N PRO A 8 -1.67 11.80 10.37
CA PRO A 8 -0.62 11.82 9.37
C PRO A 8 -1.23 12.18 8.02
N ALA A 9 -0.57 13.10 7.29
CA ALA A 9 -1.01 13.48 5.95
C ALA A 9 -1.18 12.22 5.08
N ALA A 10 -2.24 12.19 4.27
CA ALA A 10 -2.49 11.08 3.38
C ALA A 10 -1.23 10.79 2.53
N PRO A 11 -0.83 9.52 2.38
CA PRO A 11 0.35 9.19 1.61
C PRO A 11 0.11 9.58 0.14
N ARG A 12 0.99 10.43 -0.39
CA ARG A 12 0.90 10.95 -1.75
C ARG A 12 1.80 10.18 -2.70
N THR A 13 1.31 9.92 -3.89
CA THR A 13 2.16 9.40 -4.97
C THR A 13 3.13 10.48 -5.42
N LEU A 14 4.43 10.16 -5.48
CA LEU A 14 5.45 11.08 -5.95
C LEU A 14 5.62 10.96 -7.47
N LEU A 15 5.48 12.08 -8.19
CA LEU A 15 5.79 12.19 -9.61
C LEU A 15 7.14 12.90 -9.77
N VAL A 16 8.07 12.28 -10.49
CA VAL A 16 9.42 12.81 -10.72
C VAL A 16 9.65 12.90 -12.21
N THR A 17 9.42 14.06 -12.79
CA THR A 17 9.67 14.35 -14.23
C THR A 17 9.86 15.84 -14.44
N ALA A 18 10.66 16.19 -15.43
CA ALA A 18 10.81 17.53 -15.96
C ALA A 18 10.13 17.70 -17.34
N ASP A 19 9.63 16.59 -17.92
CA ASP A 19 8.86 16.60 -19.16
C ASP A 19 7.43 17.08 -18.88
N ALA A 20 7.07 18.24 -19.41
CA ALA A 20 5.78 18.88 -19.17
C ALA A 20 4.60 18.04 -19.73
N ASP A 21 4.77 17.46 -20.90
CA ASP A 21 3.72 16.66 -21.54
C ASP A 21 3.46 15.38 -20.76
N LEU A 22 4.52 14.71 -20.29
CA LEU A 22 4.41 13.53 -19.44
C LEU A 22 3.78 13.87 -18.10
N LEU A 23 4.13 15.02 -17.53
CA LEU A 23 3.55 15.51 -16.29
C LEU A 23 2.03 15.71 -16.41
N ASP A 24 1.59 16.37 -17.49
CA ASP A 24 0.16 16.59 -17.74
C ASP A 24 -0.60 15.27 -17.88
N ASP A 25 -0.05 14.29 -18.61
CA ASP A 25 -0.63 12.96 -18.69
C ASP A 25 -0.74 12.30 -17.31
N LEU A 26 0.32 12.32 -16.50
CA LEU A 26 0.32 11.72 -15.17
C LEU A 26 -0.62 12.42 -14.20
N LEU A 27 -0.76 13.74 -14.26
CA LEU A 27 -1.73 14.50 -13.46
C LEU A 27 -3.17 14.16 -13.85
N ARG A 28 -3.44 14.02 -15.15
CA ARG A 28 -4.73 13.58 -15.67
C ARG A 28 -5.09 12.18 -15.16
N LEU A 29 -4.16 11.24 -15.23
CA LEU A 29 -4.36 9.87 -14.74
C LEU A 29 -4.53 9.82 -13.22
N GLY A 30 -3.76 10.63 -12.47
CA GLY A 30 -3.90 10.79 -11.03
C GLY A 30 -5.28 11.30 -10.64
N SER A 31 -5.77 12.31 -11.34
CA SER A 31 -7.12 12.86 -11.15
C SER A 31 -8.21 11.82 -11.45
N ALA A 32 -8.08 11.08 -12.56
CA ALA A 32 -9.00 10.00 -12.91
C ALA A 32 -9.04 8.88 -11.88
N ALA A 33 -7.92 8.61 -11.22
CA ALA A 33 -7.79 7.64 -10.14
C ALA A 33 -8.27 8.15 -8.77
N GLY A 34 -8.55 9.45 -8.62
CA GLY A 34 -8.81 10.09 -7.33
C GLY A 34 -7.61 10.03 -6.38
N ALA A 35 -6.39 9.96 -6.92
CA ALA A 35 -5.16 9.86 -6.15
C ALA A 35 -4.55 11.23 -5.88
N GLU A 36 -4.10 11.47 -4.64
CA GLU A 36 -3.29 12.64 -4.34
C GLU A 36 -1.86 12.44 -4.85
N VAL A 37 -1.38 13.39 -5.62
CA VAL A 37 -0.05 13.38 -6.20
C VAL A 37 0.79 14.56 -5.73
N GLU A 38 2.09 14.35 -5.62
CA GLU A 38 3.07 15.36 -5.29
C GLU A 38 4.13 15.38 -6.38
N VAL A 39 4.40 16.55 -6.94
CA VAL A 39 5.31 16.71 -8.09
C VAL A 39 6.69 17.14 -7.62
N ALA A 40 7.72 16.51 -8.12
CA ALA A 40 9.10 16.93 -7.99
C ALA A 40 9.73 17.11 -9.39
N HIS A 41 10.04 18.35 -9.73
CA HIS A 41 10.67 18.68 -11.02
C HIS A 41 12.18 18.48 -11.01
N ASP A 42 12.76 18.24 -9.84
CA ASP A 42 14.19 18.02 -9.68
C ASP A 42 14.48 16.95 -8.62
N LEU A 43 15.72 16.45 -8.65
CA LEU A 43 16.16 15.36 -7.77
C LEU A 43 16.27 15.78 -6.30
N SER A 44 16.48 17.06 -6.02
CA SER A 44 16.62 17.58 -4.66
C SER A 44 15.27 17.53 -3.95
N ALA A 45 14.22 17.98 -4.64
CA ALA A 45 12.84 17.87 -4.18
C ALA A 45 12.40 16.41 -4.06
N ALA A 46 12.77 15.57 -5.04
CA ALA A 46 12.44 14.15 -5.04
C ALA A 46 13.03 13.41 -3.83
N ARG A 47 14.28 13.66 -3.47
CA ARG A 47 14.98 12.94 -2.38
C ARG A 47 14.26 12.98 -1.04
N LEU A 48 13.71 14.13 -0.66
CA LEU A 48 13.04 14.31 0.62
C LEU A 48 11.74 13.49 0.69
N ARG A 49 11.10 13.26 -0.43
CA ARG A 49 9.78 12.65 -0.57
C ARG A 49 9.84 11.20 -1.05
N TYR A 50 10.97 10.79 -1.59
CA TYR A 50 11.18 9.47 -2.18
C TYR A 50 10.93 8.33 -1.17
N GLY A 51 11.46 8.44 0.04
CA GLY A 51 11.32 7.42 1.08
C GLY A 51 9.87 7.19 1.55
N PRO A 52 9.15 8.24 1.95
CA PRO A 52 7.80 8.10 2.50
C PRO A 52 6.70 7.87 1.46
N ALA A 53 6.92 8.15 0.17
CA ALA A 53 5.90 7.99 -0.86
C ALA A 53 5.53 6.50 -1.05
N PRO A 54 4.23 6.13 -1.05
CA PRO A 54 3.80 4.75 -1.26
C PRO A 54 4.08 4.26 -2.67
N LEU A 55 4.05 5.17 -3.64
CA LEU A 55 4.35 4.93 -5.05
C LEU A 55 5.17 6.10 -5.59
N VAL A 56 6.18 5.80 -6.40
CA VAL A 56 6.99 6.79 -7.09
C VAL A 56 6.93 6.52 -8.59
N LEU A 57 6.44 7.49 -9.34
CA LEU A 57 6.45 7.46 -10.80
C LEU A 57 7.60 8.33 -11.29
N ILE A 58 8.55 7.73 -11.99
CA ILE A 58 9.74 8.42 -12.50
C ILE A 58 9.66 8.48 -14.02
N GLY A 59 9.63 9.69 -14.57
CA GLY A 59 9.73 9.89 -16.01
C GLY A 59 11.06 9.37 -16.56
N GLY A 60 11.03 8.83 -17.77
CA GLY A 60 12.24 8.36 -18.47
C GLY A 60 13.34 9.41 -18.54
N ASP A 61 12.95 10.69 -18.67
CA ASP A 61 13.81 11.88 -18.66
C ASP A 61 14.66 12.01 -17.37
N MET A 62 14.10 11.60 -16.23
CA MET A 62 14.74 11.75 -14.92
C MET A 62 15.55 10.51 -14.49
N VAL A 63 15.40 9.38 -15.16
CA VAL A 63 16.08 8.11 -14.80
C VAL A 63 17.60 8.27 -14.75
N PRO A 64 18.29 8.86 -15.75
CA PRO A 64 19.74 9.01 -15.68
C PRO A 64 20.20 9.85 -14.48
N GLY A 65 19.41 10.86 -14.11
CA GLY A 65 19.66 11.67 -12.92
C GLY A 65 19.47 10.88 -11.64
N CYS A 66 18.41 10.10 -11.52
CA CYS A 66 18.12 9.24 -10.36
C CYS A 66 19.23 8.21 -10.13
N LEU A 67 19.77 7.62 -11.20
CA LEU A 67 20.89 6.69 -11.12
C LEU A 67 22.18 7.36 -10.63
N ARG A 68 22.51 8.53 -11.17
CA ARG A 68 23.68 9.32 -10.68
C ARG A 68 23.51 9.72 -9.22
N ALA A 69 22.30 10.07 -8.82
CA ALA A 69 21.99 10.44 -7.44
C ALA A 69 21.98 9.25 -6.46
N ARG A 70 22.10 8.01 -6.96
CA ARG A 70 22.08 6.77 -6.17
C ARG A 70 20.91 6.70 -5.21
N LEU A 71 19.70 6.93 -5.72
CA LEU A 71 18.51 6.75 -4.90
C LEU A 71 18.43 5.31 -4.39
N PRO A 72 18.02 5.10 -3.12
CA PRO A 72 17.96 3.76 -2.55
C PRO A 72 16.91 2.92 -3.28
N ARG A 73 17.22 1.64 -3.52
CA ARG A 73 16.24 0.70 -4.06
C ARG A 73 15.10 0.51 -3.08
N ARG A 74 13.88 0.53 -3.58
CA ARG A 74 12.67 0.32 -2.79
C ARG A 74 11.55 -0.25 -3.65
N ALA A 75 10.55 -0.83 -2.98
CA ALA A 75 9.29 -1.22 -3.61
C ALA A 75 8.47 0.02 -4.02
N GLY A 76 7.57 -0.17 -4.99
CA GLY A 76 6.65 0.87 -5.43
C GLY A 76 7.32 1.93 -6.33
N VAL A 77 8.34 1.58 -7.10
CA VAL A 77 8.93 2.46 -8.12
C VAL A 77 8.51 1.99 -9.50
N VAL A 78 7.98 2.90 -10.30
CA VAL A 78 7.57 2.67 -11.69
C VAL A 78 8.25 3.72 -12.58
N VAL A 79 8.91 3.28 -13.63
CA VAL A 79 9.39 4.17 -14.70
C VAL A 79 8.27 4.39 -15.69
N VAL A 80 8.00 5.63 -16.06
CA VAL A 80 6.95 5.97 -17.04
C VAL A 80 7.59 6.66 -18.23
N CYS A 81 7.30 6.17 -19.43
CA CYS A 81 7.75 6.75 -20.67
C CYS A 81 6.56 6.99 -21.59
N ARG A 82 6.66 7.98 -22.47
CA ARG A 82 5.76 8.10 -23.62
C ARG A 82 6.28 7.23 -24.76
N ASP A 83 5.36 6.55 -25.43
CA ASP A 83 5.72 5.65 -26.53
C ASP A 83 6.51 6.39 -27.59
N SER A 84 7.58 5.77 -28.05
CA SER A 84 8.20 5.91 -29.35
C SER A 84 9.60 6.47 -29.53
N THR A 85 10.29 7.04 -28.55
CA THR A 85 11.60 7.65 -28.91
C THR A 85 12.80 7.10 -28.15
N ASP A 86 12.59 6.44 -27.01
CA ASP A 86 13.71 5.89 -26.25
C ASP A 86 13.65 4.35 -26.28
N SER A 87 14.52 3.77 -27.08
CA SER A 87 14.53 2.32 -27.37
C SER A 87 14.97 1.43 -26.18
N ARG A 88 15.18 1.99 -24.98
CA ARG A 88 15.73 1.25 -23.83
C ARG A 88 15.20 1.63 -22.44
N PRO A 89 13.92 1.84 -22.21
CA PRO A 89 13.44 2.12 -20.84
C PRO A 89 13.70 0.96 -19.88
N TRP A 90 13.81 -0.26 -20.38
CA TRP A 90 14.09 -1.47 -19.61
C TRP A 90 15.52 -1.52 -19.06
N ASP A 91 16.50 -1.02 -19.82
CA ASP A 91 17.90 -1.03 -19.40
C ASP A 91 18.14 -0.13 -18.17
N TYR A 92 17.30 0.86 -17.98
CA TYR A 92 17.38 1.79 -16.86
C TYR A 92 16.53 1.37 -15.64
N ALA A 93 15.47 0.64 -15.86
CA ALA A 93 14.55 0.25 -14.80
C ALA A 93 15.21 -0.68 -13.78
N GLN A 94 15.97 -1.65 -14.25
CA GLN A 94 16.65 -2.63 -13.40
C GLN A 94 17.69 -2.01 -12.44
N PRO A 95 18.61 -1.15 -12.90
CA PRO A 95 19.54 -0.47 -11.99
C PRO A 95 18.86 0.42 -10.96
N LEU A 96 17.74 1.05 -11.34
CA LEU A 96 16.95 1.89 -10.45
C LEU A 96 16.16 1.08 -9.41
N GLY A 97 15.96 -0.21 -9.66
CA GLY A 97 15.11 -1.08 -8.84
C GLY A 97 13.63 -0.83 -9.06
N ALA A 98 13.25 -0.36 -10.26
CA ALA A 98 11.86 -0.19 -10.63
C ALA A 98 11.17 -1.55 -10.79
N GLU A 99 9.97 -1.67 -10.26
CA GLU A 99 9.15 -2.89 -10.37
C GLU A 99 8.54 -3.03 -11.78
N HIS A 100 8.21 -1.90 -12.40
CA HIS A 100 7.53 -1.87 -13.69
C HIS A 100 8.05 -0.72 -14.55
N VAL A 101 7.87 -0.89 -15.85
CA VAL A 101 7.99 0.18 -16.84
C VAL A 101 6.63 0.34 -17.50
N ALA A 102 6.07 1.53 -17.44
CA ALA A 102 4.79 1.86 -18.04
C ALA A 102 5.01 2.72 -19.29
N LEU A 103 4.54 2.25 -20.43
CA LEU A 103 4.59 2.98 -21.70
C LEU A 103 3.21 3.58 -21.98
N LEU A 104 3.12 4.91 -22.04
CA LEU A 104 1.91 5.62 -22.41
C LEU A 104 1.78 5.71 -23.93
N PRO A 105 0.56 5.58 -24.48
CA PRO A 105 -0.72 5.47 -23.76
C PRO A 105 -1.11 4.04 -23.36
N ALA A 106 -0.40 3.02 -23.79
CA ALA A 106 -0.81 1.61 -23.61
C ALA A 106 -1.01 1.21 -22.14
N ALA A 107 -0.23 1.79 -21.22
CA ALA A 107 -0.29 1.47 -19.79
C ALA A 107 -1.25 2.37 -18.97
N GLU A 108 -2.06 3.25 -19.61
CA GLU A 108 -2.92 4.21 -18.88
C GLU A 108 -3.89 3.51 -17.91
N SER A 109 -4.62 2.50 -18.37
CA SER A 109 -5.59 1.77 -17.55
C SER A 109 -4.94 1.13 -16.33
N TRP A 110 -3.79 0.49 -16.53
CA TRP A 110 -3.01 -0.11 -15.45
C TRP A 110 -2.52 0.92 -14.45
N LEU A 111 -2.03 2.09 -14.90
CA LEU A 111 -1.60 3.17 -14.02
C LEU A 111 -2.75 3.74 -13.21
N VAL A 112 -3.94 3.94 -13.80
CA VAL A 112 -5.14 4.40 -13.09
C VAL A 112 -5.51 3.41 -11.98
N GLU A 113 -5.53 2.11 -12.26
CA GLU A 113 -5.81 1.08 -11.25
C GLU A 113 -4.77 1.09 -10.12
N ARG A 114 -3.49 1.22 -10.46
CA ARG A 114 -2.38 1.26 -9.50
C ARG A 114 -2.49 2.50 -8.59
N LEU A 115 -2.75 3.66 -9.16
CA LEU A 115 -2.94 4.92 -8.44
C LEU A 115 -4.19 4.87 -7.53
N ALA A 116 -5.31 4.37 -8.04
CA ALA A 116 -6.53 4.20 -7.27
C ALA A 116 -6.35 3.22 -6.10
N GLY A 117 -5.50 2.20 -6.26
CA GLY A 117 -5.12 1.29 -5.19
C GLY A 117 -4.42 1.99 -4.03
N ILE A 118 -3.55 2.96 -4.30
CA ILE A 118 -2.89 3.77 -3.27
C ILE A 118 -3.90 4.66 -2.55
N GLY A 119 -4.81 5.32 -3.27
CA GLY A 119 -5.87 6.15 -2.69
C GLY A 119 -6.78 5.32 -1.76
N ARG A 120 -7.18 4.13 -2.18
CA ARG A 120 -7.97 3.21 -1.36
C ARG A 120 -7.21 2.70 -0.14
N ALA A 121 -5.92 2.40 -0.26
CA ALA A 121 -5.08 2.02 0.87
C ALA A 121 -4.88 3.18 1.86
N SER A 122 -4.95 4.41 1.39
CA SER A 122 -4.86 5.62 2.21
C SER A 122 -6.15 5.93 2.97
N THR A 123 -7.32 5.67 2.35
CA THR A 123 -8.64 5.82 3.01
C THR A 123 -8.99 4.62 3.89
N ALA A 124 -8.55 3.43 3.53
CA ALA A 124 -8.45 2.30 4.43
C ALA A 124 -7.20 2.52 5.27
N GLY A 125 -7.35 3.15 6.45
CA GLY A 125 -6.23 3.38 7.36
C GLY A 125 -5.30 2.16 7.37
N THR A 126 -3.99 2.37 7.37
CA THR A 126 -2.98 1.29 7.31
C THR A 126 -3.28 0.28 8.41
N GLY A 127 -3.97 -0.79 8.05
CA GLY A 127 -4.27 -1.88 8.97
C GLY A 127 -2.94 -2.47 9.46
N ARG A 128 -2.84 -2.72 10.75
CA ARG A 128 -1.71 -3.46 11.30
C ARG A 128 -2.14 -4.90 11.49
N VAL A 129 -1.33 -5.82 11.02
CA VAL A 129 -1.50 -7.24 11.32
C VAL A 129 -0.59 -7.58 12.50
N LEU A 130 -1.18 -8.13 13.54
CA LEU A 130 -0.48 -8.62 14.71
C LEU A 130 -0.70 -10.13 14.81
N ALA A 131 0.34 -10.92 14.66
CA ALA A 131 0.30 -12.35 14.88
C ALA A 131 0.73 -12.68 16.31
N VAL A 132 -0.08 -13.49 16.99
CA VAL A 132 0.21 -13.98 18.36
C VAL A 132 0.40 -15.49 18.29
N LEU A 133 1.60 -15.94 18.63
CA LEU A 133 1.95 -17.37 18.65
C LEU A 133 2.37 -17.79 20.07
N GLY A 134 1.86 -18.93 20.52
CA GLY A 134 2.28 -19.55 21.77
C GLY A 134 3.51 -20.43 21.57
N GLY A 135 4.52 -20.28 22.41
CA GLY A 135 5.69 -21.17 22.39
C GLY A 135 5.39 -22.59 22.90
N ARG A 136 4.24 -22.81 23.55
CA ARG A 136 3.72 -24.12 24.04
C ARG A 136 2.23 -23.99 24.29
N GLY A 137 1.55 -25.12 24.39
CA GLY A 137 0.16 -25.22 24.84
C GLY A 137 -0.01 -24.54 26.21
N GLY A 138 -1.12 -23.84 26.41
CA GLY A 138 -1.43 -23.15 27.65
C GLY A 138 -0.62 -21.83 27.89
N ALA A 139 0.16 -21.36 26.93
CA ALA A 139 0.95 -20.11 27.06
C ALA A 139 0.08 -18.84 27.09
N GLY A 140 -1.23 -18.93 26.89
CA GLY A 140 -2.14 -17.79 26.92
C GLY A 140 -2.20 -16.98 25.61
N ALA A 141 -1.70 -17.52 24.49
CA ALA A 141 -1.68 -16.83 23.20
C ALA A 141 -3.08 -16.40 22.75
N SER A 142 -4.07 -17.30 22.80
CA SER A 142 -5.45 -17.00 22.43
C SER A 142 -6.08 -15.95 23.33
N VAL A 143 -5.81 -16.02 24.65
CA VAL A 143 -6.29 -15.02 25.63
C VAL A 143 -5.69 -13.65 25.34
N LEU A 144 -4.39 -13.60 25.02
CA LEU A 144 -3.72 -12.34 24.66
C LEU A 144 -4.29 -11.76 23.37
N ALA A 145 -4.47 -12.59 22.33
CA ALA A 145 -5.03 -12.16 21.06
C ALA A 145 -6.44 -11.60 21.22
N ALA A 146 -7.32 -12.30 21.95
CA ALA A 146 -8.67 -11.85 22.23
C ALA A 146 -8.67 -10.56 23.08
N GLY A 147 -7.84 -10.47 24.11
CA GLY A 147 -7.70 -9.27 24.95
C GLY A 147 -7.25 -8.04 24.16
N LEU A 148 -6.29 -8.22 23.24
CA LEU A 148 -5.84 -7.16 22.35
C LEU A 148 -6.98 -6.72 21.40
N ALA A 149 -7.72 -7.64 20.80
CA ALA A 149 -8.84 -7.34 19.91
C ALA A 149 -9.95 -6.58 20.65
N VAL A 150 -10.35 -7.03 21.84
CA VAL A 150 -11.37 -6.35 22.67
C VAL A 150 -10.90 -4.96 23.07
N THR A 151 -9.65 -4.83 23.48
CA THR A 151 -9.09 -3.52 23.87
C THR A 151 -9.07 -2.55 22.69
N ALA A 152 -8.65 -3.02 21.50
CA ALA A 152 -8.65 -2.22 20.28
C ALA A 152 -10.08 -1.73 19.93
N CYS A 153 -11.08 -2.60 20.02
CA CYS A 153 -12.48 -2.22 19.85
C CYS A 153 -12.94 -1.16 20.85
N ARG A 154 -12.56 -1.30 22.14
CA ARG A 154 -12.91 -0.33 23.19
C ARG A 154 -12.37 1.07 22.91
N ILE A 155 -11.19 1.19 22.31
CA ILE A 155 -10.60 2.45 21.88
C ILE A 155 -11.00 2.88 20.48
N ARG A 156 -12.10 2.29 19.94
CA ARG A 156 -12.70 2.63 18.64
C ARG A 156 -11.85 2.31 17.41
N LEU A 157 -10.90 1.39 17.50
CA LEU A 157 -10.21 0.86 16.33
C LEU A 157 -11.08 -0.17 15.60
N ARG A 158 -11.11 -0.13 14.28
CA ARG A 158 -11.70 -1.19 13.47
C ARG A 158 -10.82 -2.42 13.58
N THR A 159 -11.33 -3.49 14.17
CA THR A 159 -10.54 -4.66 14.53
C THR A 159 -11.17 -5.92 13.94
N LEU A 160 -10.32 -6.78 13.38
CA LEU A 160 -10.67 -8.13 12.97
C LEU A 160 -9.79 -9.10 13.76
N LEU A 161 -10.41 -10.04 14.47
CA LEU A 161 -9.73 -11.17 15.10
C LEU A 161 -9.90 -12.40 14.21
N VAL A 162 -8.79 -13.01 13.82
CA VAL A 162 -8.78 -14.24 13.02
C VAL A 162 -8.13 -15.34 13.84
N ASP A 163 -8.87 -16.41 14.09
CA ASP A 163 -8.31 -17.65 14.65
C ASP A 163 -7.79 -18.50 13.49
N ALA A 164 -6.48 -18.65 13.44
CA ALA A 164 -5.79 -19.42 12.40
C ALA A 164 -5.32 -20.82 12.89
N ASP A 165 -5.68 -21.22 14.12
CA ASP A 165 -5.34 -22.53 14.66
C ASP A 165 -6.43 -23.55 14.27
N PRO A 166 -6.15 -24.46 13.31
CA PRO A 166 -7.16 -25.44 12.86
C PRO A 166 -7.46 -26.52 13.93
N LEU A 167 -6.65 -26.60 14.97
CA LEU A 167 -6.80 -27.56 16.07
C LEU A 167 -7.26 -26.89 17.37
N GLY A 168 -7.42 -25.59 17.37
CA GLY A 168 -7.87 -24.79 18.51
C GLY A 168 -9.35 -24.97 18.80
N GLY A 169 -9.77 -24.60 20.00
CA GLY A 169 -11.17 -24.62 20.43
C GLY A 169 -12.03 -23.50 19.82
N GLY A 170 -11.41 -22.53 19.13
CA GLY A 170 -12.08 -21.38 18.54
C GLY A 170 -12.06 -20.13 19.44
N ALA A 171 -11.81 -18.98 18.83
CA ALA A 171 -11.81 -17.69 19.52
C ALA A 171 -13.21 -17.28 20.01
N ASP A 172 -14.27 -17.81 19.40
CA ASP A 172 -15.65 -17.60 19.79
C ASP A 172 -15.97 -18.19 21.16
N LEU A 173 -15.50 -19.41 21.47
CA LEU A 173 -15.63 -20.00 22.80
C LEU A 173 -14.95 -19.16 23.87
N LEU A 174 -13.74 -18.66 23.57
CA LEU A 174 -12.99 -17.82 24.50
C LEU A 174 -13.70 -16.50 24.82
N LEU A 175 -14.46 -15.98 23.86
CA LEU A 175 -15.20 -14.72 23.99
C LEU A 175 -16.64 -14.90 24.48
N GLY A 176 -17.11 -16.14 24.65
CA GLY A 176 -18.49 -16.45 25.00
C GLY A 176 -19.47 -16.15 23.86
N TRP A 177 -19.03 -16.30 22.61
CA TRP A 177 -19.81 -15.98 21.41
C TRP A 177 -20.24 -17.22 20.63
N GLU A 178 -20.17 -18.39 21.24
CA GLU A 178 -20.53 -19.68 20.62
C GLU A 178 -21.98 -19.72 20.11
N GLU A 179 -22.89 -19.02 20.77
CA GLU A 179 -24.31 -18.95 20.38
C GLU A 179 -24.62 -17.82 19.40
N LEU A 180 -23.66 -16.91 19.14
CA LEU A 180 -23.88 -15.84 18.18
C LEU A 180 -24.02 -16.40 16.76
N ARG A 181 -25.05 -15.91 16.06
CA ARG A 181 -25.26 -16.26 14.65
C ARG A 181 -24.10 -15.70 13.80
N GLY A 182 -23.51 -16.53 12.96
CA GLY A 182 -22.43 -16.16 12.08
C GLY A 182 -21.93 -17.34 11.28
N LEU A 183 -21.17 -17.06 10.22
CA LEU A 183 -20.50 -18.10 9.45
C LEU A 183 -19.27 -18.59 10.21
N ARG A 184 -19.09 -19.90 10.23
CA ARG A 184 -17.90 -20.58 10.77
C ARG A 184 -17.00 -21.04 9.63
N TRP A 185 -15.73 -21.35 9.91
CA TRP A 185 -14.76 -21.81 8.91
C TRP A 185 -15.30 -22.87 7.93
N PRO A 186 -16.03 -23.92 8.40
CA PRO A 186 -16.57 -24.91 7.47
C PRO A 186 -17.62 -24.36 6.49
N GLN A 187 -18.30 -23.28 6.85
CA GLN A 187 -19.27 -22.60 6.00
C GLN A 187 -18.58 -21.61 5.07
N LEU A 188 -17.55 -20.89 5.57
CA LEU A 188 -16.72 -19.96 4.79
C LEU A 188 -15.94 -20.70 3.70
N ALA A 189 -15.44 -21.91 3.97
CA ALA A 189 -14.75 -22.74 2.98
C ALA A 189 -15.62 -23.10 1.76
N ARG A 190 -16.95 -23.03 1.89
CA ARG A 190 -17.92 -23.27 0.82
C ARG A 190 -18.47 -21.99 0.20
N ALA A 191 -18.15 -20.83 0.77
CA ALA A 191 -18.59 -19.55 0.23
C ALA A 191 -17.80 -19.22 -1.04
N SER A 192 -18.52 -19.01 -2.14
CA SER A 192 -17.95 -18.51 -3.38
C SER A 192 -18.48 -17.08 -3.59
N GLY A 193 -17.59 -16.13 -3.77
CA GLY A 193 -17.92 -14.73 -4.01
C GLY A 193 -16.98 -13.76 -3.28
N LEU A 194 -17.11 -12.48 -3.59
CA LEU A 194 -16.40 -11.40 -2.88
C LEU A 194 -17.06 -11.23 -1.50
N VAL A 195 -16.26 -11.33 -0.45
CA VAL A 195 -16.62 -11.02 0.94
C VAL A 195 -16.36 -9.54 1.20
#